data_62669d5d2e21b712eb4f3f6568e200e8
#
_entry.id   62669d5d2e21b712eb4f3f6568e200e8
#
_cell.length_a   1.000
_cell.length_b   1.000
_cell.length_c   1.000
_cell.angle_alpha   90.00
_cell.angle_beta   90.00
_cell.angle_gamma   90.00
#
_symmetry.space_group_name_H-M   'P 1'
#
loop_
_entity.id
_entity.type
_entity.pdbx_description
1 polymer ?
#
loop_
_entity_poly.entity_id
_entity_poly.type
_entity_poly.pdbx_seq_one_letter_code
_entity_poly.pdbx_strand_id
1 'polypeptide(L)'
;MAEWKVLITDRAWPDFDVESQLLDDIGATIIPATDTSEAELVSLAGPAHAIMTCWAQVTAPVIEAASSLRIVARYGIGLDNISVDTATQRGIPVTYVPDYCVGEVSDHALALLLACARNIAHFHTQLKSEIYDLKAAPTMKRLSGQILGLVGMGRIAQALAIKARTLGLEVVATSPTGNNYGTPVQMVSLDTLLRDSDFISLHVPLNEQTHHLIDKQAFHSMKRSAYLINTSRGPVIDQSALEQALENKQIAGAALDVFDVEPPDLSTALFKLPNLVATPHAAFWSEEALHELRFRTTQQVVDLLSGCTPEHVVNPHVLNRTNDHV
;
A
#
# COMPACT_ATOMS: atom_id res chain seq x y z
N MET A 1 22.25 -8.49 -31.29
CA MET A 1 21.00 -8.25 -30.49
C MET A 1 21.30 -7.09 -29.58
N ALA A 2 20.38 -6.16 -29.39
CA ALA A 2 20.58 -5.07 -28.44
C ALA A 2 20.64 -5.67 -27.01
N GLU A 3 21.70 -5.33 -26.28
CA GLU A 3 21.88 -5.79 -24.90
C GLU A 3 21.02 -4.89 -24.01
N TRP A 4 19.85 -5.38 -23.60
CA TRP A 4 18.98 -4.64 -22.70
C TRP A 4 19.56 -4.59 -21.29
N LYS A 5 19.40 -3.47 -20.59
CA LYS A 5 19.84 -3.26 -19.20
C LYS A 5 18.66 -2.86 -18.35
N VAL A 6 18.41 -3.61 -17.31
CA VAL A 6 17.27 -3.44 -16.40
C VAL A 6 17.78 -3.08 -15.00
N LEU A 7 17.57 -1.86 -14.56
CA LEU A 7 17.87 -1.43 -13.20
C LEU A 7 16.77 -1.92 -12.26
N ILE A 8 17.12 -2.70 -11.24
CA ILE A 8 16.24 -3.03 -10.12
C ILE A 8 16.70 -2.24 -8.90
N THR A 9 15.88 -1.29 -8.48
CA THR A 9 16.25 -0.32 -7.45
C THR A 9 16.24 -0.91 -6.04
N ASP A 10 15.30 -1.82 -5.78
CA ASP A 10 15.08 -2.48 -4.49
C ASP A 10 14.10 -3.64 -4.62
N ARG A 11 14.04 -4.49 -3.60
CA ARG A 11 13.13 -5.65 -3.55
C ARG A 11 12.92 -6.15 -2.13
N ALA A 12 11.82 -6.90 -1.91
CA ALA A 12 11.47 -7.55 -0.64
C ALA A 12 11.96 -9.01 -0.54
N TRP A 13 12.49 -9.59 -1.60
CA TRP A 13 12.89 -11.00 -1.73
C TRP A 13 14.39 -11.15 -1.92
N PRO A 14 15.00 -12.33 -1.62
CA PRO A 14 16.46 -12.48 -1.55
C PRO A 14 17.17 -12.61 -2.90
N ASP A 15 16.48 -13.07 -3.95
CA ASP A 15 17.07 -13.46 -5.24
C ASP A 15 16.44 -12.69 -6.42
N PHE A 16 16.88 -13.03 -7.64
CA PHE A 16 16.33 -12.54 -8.91
C PHE A 16 15.88 -13.70 -9.81
N ASP A 17 15.57 -14.85 -9.27
CA ASP A 17 15.34 -16.06 -10.08
C ASP A 17 14.18 -15.88 -11.06
N VAL A 18 13.06 -15.29 -10.61
CA VAL A 18 11.89 -15.03 -11.45
C VAL A 18 12.21 -13.99 -12.53
N GLU A 19 12.87 -12.90 -12.13
CA GLU A 19 13.25 -11.81 -13.04
C GLU A 19 14.27 -12.30 -14.07
N SER A 20 15.32 -13.01 -13.64
CA SER A 20 16.36 -13.52 -14.52
C SER A 20 15.81 -14.49 -15.57
N GLN A 21 14.94 -15.41 -15.15
CA GLN A 21 14.33 -16.37 -16.08
C GLN A 21 13.61 -15.68 -17.25
N LEU A 22 12.86 -14.61 -16.95
CA LEU A 22 12.10 -13.88 -17.98
C LEU A 22 12.98 -12.94 -18.81
N LEU A 23 13.96 -12.28 -18.18
CA LEU A 23 14.83 -11.30 -18.82
C LEU A 23 15.90 -11.96 -19.72
N ASP A 24 16.35 -13.16 -19.37
CA ASP A 24 17.31 -13.94 -20.17
C ASP A 24 16.76 -14.25 -21.56
N ASP A 25 15.44 -14.51 -21.69
CA ASP A 25 14.77 -14.81 -22.96
C ASP A 25 14.89 -13.66 -23.99
N ILE A 26 15.08 -12.42 -23.52
CA ILE A 26 15.28 -11.23 -24.39
C ILE A 26 16.72 -10.71 -24.38
N GLY A 27 17.66 -11.43 -23.74
CA GLY A 27 19.07 -11.04 -23.62
C GLY A 27 19.27 -9.79 -22.76
N ALA A 28 18.45 -9.60 -21.72
CA ALA A 28 18.56 -8.47 -20.82
C ALA A 28 19.46 -8.80 -19.62
N THR A 29 20.19 -7.79 -19.13
CA THR A 29 21.07 -7.88 -17.96
C THR A 29 20.51 -7.05 -16.82
N ILE A 30 20.44 -7.63 -15.62
CA ILE A 30 20.02 -6.94 -14.39
C ILE A 30 21.16 -6.09 -13.85
N ILE A 31 20.88 -4.84 -13.51
CA ILE A 31 21.73 -3.94 -12.73
C ILE A 31 21.05 -3.81 -11.34
N PRO A 32 21.53 -4.52 -10.30
CA PRO A 32 20.97 -4.37 -8.98
C PRO A 32 21.54 -3.11 -8.30
N ALA A 33 20.69 -2.27 -7.74
CA ALA A 33 21.16 -1.19 -6.89
C ALA A 33 21.60 -1.74 -5.51
N THR A 34 22.63 -1.11 -4.94
CA THR A 34 23.20 -1.49 -3.63
C THR A 34 22.61 -0.68 -2.50
N ASP A 35 22.10 0.51 -2.79
CA ASP A 35 21.28 1.32 -1.89
C ASP A 35 20.17 2.05 -2.69
N THR A 36 19.26 2.70 -1.98
CA THR A 36 18.09 3.38 -2.56
C THR A 36 18.24 4.90 -2.59
N SER A 37 19.45 5.43 -2.35
CA SER A 37 19.68 6.87 -2.41
C SER A 37 19.49 7.40 -3.84
N GLU A 38 18.96 8.60 -3.97
CA GLU A 38 18.77 9.23 -5.29
C GLU A 38 20.09 9.30 -6.07
N ALA A 39 21.20 9.60 -5.40
CA ALA A 39 22.52 9.71 -6.04
C ALA A 39 22.97 8.38 -6.65
N GLU A 40 22.81 7.25 -5.93
CA GLU A 40 23.12 5.92 -6.44
C GLU A 40 22.22 5.57 -7.62
N LEU A 41 20.90 5.78 -7.48
CA LEU A 41 19.94 5.46 -8.54
C LEU A 41 20.17 6.31 -9.80
N VAL A 42 20.52 7.58 -9.67
CA VAL A 42 20.90 8.45 -10.82
C VAL A 42 22.15 7.90 -11.51
N SER A 43 23.16 7.47 -10.74
CA SER A 43 24.39 6.89 -11.30
C SER A 43 24.11 5.61 -12.09
N LEU A 44 23.27 4.72 -11.57
CA LEU A 44 22.95 3.42 -12.19
C LEU A 44 21.93 3.53 -13.33
N ALA A 45 21.10 4.57 -13.33
CA ALA A 45 20.06 4.76 -14.35
C ALA A 45 20.62 5.09 -15.76
N GLY A 46 21.81 5.70 -15.84
CA GLY A 46 22.39 6.15 -17.10
C GLY A 46 22.33 5.14 -18.24
N PRO A 47 22.78 3.89 -18.06
CA PRO A 47 22.74 2.85 -19.10
C PRO A 47 21.41 2.07 -19.16
N ALA A 48 20.44 2.33 -18.28
CA ALA A 48 19.25 1.51 -18.14
C ALA A 48 18.22 1.75 -19.25
N HIS A 49 17.64 0.66 -19.74
CA HIS A 49 16.50 0.65 -20.66
C HIS A 49 15.17 0.43 -19.95
N ALA A 50 15.21 -0.19 -18.78
CA ALA A 50 14.06 -0.35 -17.88
C ALA A 50 14.47 -0.07 -16.45
N ILE A 51 13.55 0.47 -15.65
CA ILE A 51 13.68 0.62 -14.18
C ILE A 51 12.54 -0.15 -13.55
N MET A 52 12.87 -1.06 -12.63
CA MET A 52 11.91 -1.81 -11.81
C MET A 52 12.11 -1.41 -10.35
N THR A 53 11.03 -0.99 -9.67
CA THR A 53 11.12 -0.44 -8.32
C THR A 53 10.05 -0.99 -7.38
N CYS A 54 10.41 -1.24 -6.12
CA CYS A 54 9.49 -1.65 -5.06
C CYS A 54 9.11 -0.44 -4.18
N TRP A 55 9.99 0.06 -3.34
CA TRP A 55 9.76 1.22 -2.47
C TRP A 55 10.67 2.41 -2.77
N ALA A 56 11.79 2.17 -3.44
CA ALA A 56 12.73 3.22 -3.77
C ALA A 56 12.08 4.33 -4.60
N GLN A 57 12.50 5.57 -4.34
CA GLN A 57 11.98 6.74 -5.02
C GLN A 57 12.58 6.86 -6.43
N VAL A 58 11.78 6.65 -7.46
CA VAL A 58 12.15 6.92 -8.85
C VAL A 58 11.74 8.34 -9.20
N THR A 59 12.59 9.27 -8.75
CA THR A 59 12.38 10.71 -8.88
C THR A 59 12.60 11.21 -10.30
N ALA A 60 12.27 12.48 -10.56
CA ALA A 60 12.56 13.11 -11.86
C ALA A 60 14.04 13.01 -12.25
N PRO A 61 15.03 13.34 -11.37
CA PRO A 61 16.46 13.16 -11.68
C PRO A 61 16.85 11.74 -12.09
N VAL A 62 16.28 10.71 -11.44
CA VAL A 62 16.56 9.30 -11.79
C VAL A 62 16.04 8.98 -13.20
N ILE A 63 14.82 9.40 -13.52
CA ILE A 63 14.23 9.21 -14.85
C ILE A 63 15.02 9.98 -15.90
N GLU A 64 15.41 11.22 -15.63
CA GLU A 64 16.15 12.09 -16.56
C GLU A 64 17.55 11.59 -16.86
N ALA A 65 18.23 10.98 -15.89
CA ALA A 65 19.55 10.38 -16.05
C ALA A 65 19.55 9.20 -17.06
N ALA A 66 18.45 8.49 -17.17
CA ALA A 66 18.30 7.32 -18.04
C ALA A 66 17.94 7.74 -19.47
N SER A 67 18.93 8.10 -20.30
CA SER A 67 18.70 8.60 -21.67
C SER A 67 18.02 7.58 -22.60
N SER A 68 18.24 6.28 -22.37
CA SER A 68 17.69 5.16 -23.16
C SER A 68 16.49 4.48 -22.51
N LEU A 69 15.92 5.08 -21.46
CA LEU A 69 14.81 4.49 -20.70
C LEU A 69 13.55 4.34 -21.57
N ARG A 70 12.97 3.15 -21.52
CA ARG A 70 11.77 2.78 -22.28
C ARG A 70 10.58 2.46 -21.38
N ILE A 71 10.78 2.07 -20.13
CA ILE A 71 9.72 1.70 -19.18
C ILE A 71 10.17 1.91 -17.74
N VAL A 72 9.24 2.32 -16.90
CA VAL A 72 9.34 2.22 -15.44
C VAL A 72 8.27 1.25 -14.95
N ALA A 73 8.66 0.17 -14.30
CA ALA A 73 7.76 -0.87 -13.83
C ALA A 73 7.73 -0.93 -12.29
N ARG A 74 6.53 -0.85 -11.73
CA ARG A 74 6.29 -0.86 -10.29
C ARG A 74 6.01 -2.27 -9.79
N TYR A 75 6.80 -2.76 -8.85
CA TYR A 75 6.45 -3.92 -8.04
C TYR A 75 5.42 -3.51 -6.98
N GLY A 76 4.14 -3.39 -7.39
CA GLY A 76 3.07 -3.02 -6.48
C GLY A 76 1.93 -2.23 -7.11
N ILE A 77 1.03 -1.73 -6.24
CA ILE A 77 -0.18 -1.00 -6.63
C ILE A 77 0.04 0.52 -6.57
N GLY A 78 0.65 1.02 -5.50
CA GLY A 78 0.84 2.45 -5.28
C GLY A 78 1.94 3.02 -6.17
N LEU A 79 1.79 4.27 -6.59
CA LEU A 79 2.68 4.96 -7.54
C LEU A 79 3.33 6.22 -6.94
N ASP A 80 3.12 6.44 -5.68
CA ASP A 80 3.57 7.61 -4.92
C ASP A 80 5.10 7.75 -4.84
N ASN A 81 5.83 6.67 -5.15
CA ASN A 81 7.29 6.65 -5.23
C ASN A 81 7.84 6.84 -6.65
N ILE A 82 7.01 7.12 -7.66
CA ILE A 82 7.45 7.29 -9.05
C ILE A 82 7.02 8.66 -9.55
N SER A 83 7.93 9.41 -10.18
CA SER A 83 7.60 10.66 -10.88
C SER A 83 6.92 10.34 -12.23
N VAL A 84 5.62 9.96 -12.15
CA VAL A 84 4.82 9.56 -13.31
C VAL A 84 4.72 10.69 -14.34
N ASP A 85 4.63 11.94 -13.89
CA ASP A 85 4.55 13.11 -14.77
C ASP A 85 5.82 13.27 -15.61
N THR A 86 7.01 13.13 -15.01
CA THR A 86 8.29 13.18 -15.73
C THR A 86 8.40 12.04 -16.76
N ALA A 87 8.03 10.82 -16.35
CA ALA A 87 8.00 9.68 -17.28
C ALA A 87 7.06 9.96 -18.47
N THR A 88 5.87 10.50 -18.19
CA THR A 88 4.87 10.84 -19.20
C THR A 88 5.34 11.92 -20.16
N GLN A 89 5.96 12.99 -19.66
CA GLN A 89 6.54 14.06 -20.49
C GLN A 89 7.61 13.53 -21.45
N ARG A 90 8.40 12.53 -20.99
CA ARG A 90 9.41 11.85 -21.79
C ARG A 90 8.86 10.76 -22.72
N GLY A 91 7.54 10.51 -22.73
CA GLY A 91 6.93 9.45 -23.52
C GLY A 91 7.23 8.04 -22.99
N ILE A 92 7.59 7.89 -21.70
CA ILE A 92 7.95 6.64 -21.07
C ILE A 92 6.72 6.04 -20.36
N PRO A 93 6.26 4.83 -20.72
CA PRO A 93 5.19 4.16 -20.01
C PRO A 93 5.62 3.77 -18.60
N VAL A 94 4.68 3.97 -17.66
CA VAL A 94 4.78 3.50 -16.28
C VAL A 94 3.78 2.36 -16.11
N THR A 95 4.23 1.21 -15.60
CA THR A 95 3.40 0.03 -15.36
C THR A 95 3.34 -0.32 -13.88
N TYR A 96 2.30 -1.07 -13.49
CA TYR A 96 2.05 -1.51 -12.12
C TYR A 96 1.27 -2.83 -12.12
N VAL A 97 1.05 -3.43 -10.95
CA VAL A 97 0.26 -4.67 -10.82
C VAL A 97 -0.90 -4.41 -9.83
N PRO A 98 -2.10 -4.06 -10.34
CA PRO A 98 -3.16 -3.46 -9.52
C PRO A 98 -3.96 -4.42 -8.63
N ASP A 99 -3.78 -5.73 -8.75
CA ASP A 99 -4.70 -6.73 -8.21
C ASP A 99 -4.05 -7.98 -7.60
N TYR A 100 -2.71 -8.11 -7.64
CA TYR A 100 -1.95 -9.27 -7.19
C TYR A 100 -2.15 -9.66 -5.71
N CYS A 101 -2.51 -8.70 -4.85
CA CYS A 101 -2.61 -8.92 -3.40
C CYS A 101 -3.96 -8.45 -2.80
N VAL A 102 -5.02 -8.41 -3.60
CA VAL A 102 -6.35 -7.96 -3.11
C VAL A 102 -6.85 -8.88 -1.99
N GLY A 103 -6.62 -10.19 -2.14
CA GLY A 103 -6.94 -11.20 -1.13
C GLY A 103 -6.17 -10.94 0.17
N GLU A 104 -4.86 -10.87 0.08
CA GLU A 104 -3.92 -10.73 1.19
C GLU A 104 -4.15 -9.45 1.99
N VAL A 105 -4.21 -8.31 1.31
CA VAL A 105 -4.40 -7.02 2.00
C VAL A 105 -5.77 -6.94 2.68
N SER A 106 -6.82 -7.48 2.05
CA SER A 106 -8.14 -7.51 2.68
C SER A 106 -8.21 -8.50 3.85
N ASP A 107 -7.47 -9.63 3.82
CA ASP A 107 -7.32 -10.55 4.93
C ASP A 107 -6.52 -9.93 6.08
N HIS A 108 -5.43 -9.24 5.75
CA HIS A 108 -4.60 -8.56 6.75
C HIS A 108 -5.37 -7.42 7.46
N ALA A 109 -6.10 -6.59 6.70
CA ALA A 109 -6.97 -5.56 7.27
C ALA A 109 -8.04 -6.15 8.20
N LEU A 110 -8.65 -7.29 7.81
CA LEU A 110 -9.59 -8.01 8.64
C LEU A 110 -8.92 -8.60 9.89
N ALA A 111 -7.73 -9.17 9.75
CA ALA A 111 -6.96 -9.72 10.88
C ALA A 111 -6.60 -8.62 11.90
N LEU A 112 -6.16 -7.45 11.42
CA LEU A 112 -5.90 -6.28 12.27
C LEU A 112 -7.18 -5.79 12.97
N LEU A 113 -8.31 -5.72 12.26
CA LEU A 113 -9.61 -5.41 12.85
C LEU A 113 -9.97 -6.40 13.98
N LEU A 114 -9.84 -7.71 13.72
CA LEU A 114 -10.13 -8.75 14.69
C LEU A 114 -9.15 -8.73 15.86
N ALA A 115 -7.87 -8.45 15.62
CA ALA A 115 -6.87 -8.28 16.68
C ALA A 115 -7.24 -7.13 17.63
N CYS A 116 -7.72 -6.02 17.11
CA CYS A 116 -8.25 -4.90 17.90
C CYS A 116 -9.55 -5.29 18.62
N ALA A 117 -10.54 -5.81 17.91
CA ALA A 117 -11.85 -6.17 18.47
C ALA A 117 -11.78 -7.19 19.60
N ARG A 118 -10.78 -8.07 19.57
CA ARG A 118 -10.57 -9.15 20.53
C ARG A 118 -9.40 -8.94 21.48
N ASN A 119 -8.72 -7.78 21.41
CA ASN A 119 -7.52 -7.45 22.20
C ASN A 119 -6.42 -8.52 22.11
N ILE A 120 -6.24 -9.16 20.93
CA ILE A 120 -5.35 -10.32 20.78
C ILE A 120 -3.91 -9.94 21.12
N ALA A 121 -3.39 -8.85 20.53
CA ALA A 121 -2.02 -8.39 20.76
C ALA A 121 -1.80 -8.02 22.25
N HIS A 122 -2.77 -7.33 22.86
CA HIS A 122 -2.72 -6.95 24.28
C HIS A 122 -2.61 -8.20 25.18
N PHE A 123 -3.52 -9.16 25.07
CA PHE A 123 -3.49 -10.38 25.88
C PHE A 123 -2.23 -11.22 25.60
N HIS A 124 -1.79 -11.30 24.33
CA HIS A 124 -0.56 -12.02 24.00
C HIS A 124 0.65 -11.41 24.70
N THR A 125 0.79 -10.08 24.66
CA THR A 125 1.89 -9.36 25.33
C THR A 125 1.85 -9.57 26.85
N GLN A 126 0.66 -9.50 27.47
CA GLN A 126 0.51 -9.73 28.92
C GLN A 126 0.94 -11.15 29.32
N LEU A 127 0.46 -12.17 28.59
CA LEU A 127 0.85 -13.56 28.88
C LEU A 127 2.36 -13.79 28.72
N LYS A 128 2.99 -13.15 27.73
CA LYS A 128 4.45 -13.18 27.56
C LYS A 128 5.20 -12.49 28.70
N SER A 129 4.55 -11.54 29.37
CA SER A 129 5.05 -10.86 30.56
C SER A 129 4.60 -11.51 31.87
N GLU A 130 4.15 -12.77 31.82
CA GLU A 130 3.69 -13.58 32.98
C GLU A 130 2.45 -13.01 33.71
N ILE A 131 1.67 -12.16 33.01
CA ILE A 131 0.45 -11.58 33.56
C ILE A 131 -0.78 -12.35 33.01
N TYR A 132 -1.53 -13.00 33.91
CA TYR A 132 -2.80 -13.67 33.62
C TYR A 132 -3.96 -12.89 34.22
N ASP A 133 -4.44 -11.86 33.52
CA ASP A 133 -5.53 -11.01 34.02
C ASP A 133 -6.52 -10.67 32.90
N LEU A 134 -7.71 -11.25 32.94
CA LEU A 134 -8.80 -10.98 32.01
C LEU A 134 -9.33 -9.53 32.11
N LYS A 135 -9.22 -8.89 33.28
CA LYS A 135 -9.79 -7.57 33.54
C LYS A 135 -8.88 -6.42 33.09
N ALA A 136 -7.64 -6.71 32.78
CA ALA A 136 -6.67 -5.71 32.37
C ALA A 136 -6.90 -5.16 30.93
N ALA A 137 -7.67 -5.86 30.10
CA ALA A 137 -7.95 -5.44 28.74
C ALA A 137 -9.12 -4.42 28.66
N PRO A 138 -9.13 -3.57 27.62
CA PRO A 138 -10.29 -2.75 27.31
C PRO A 138 -11.56 -3.58 27.08
N THR A 139 -12.72 -2.96 27.33
CA THR A 139 -14.02 -3.64 27.15
C THR A 139 -14.20 -4.11 25.72
N MET A 140 -14.43 -5.40 25.53
CA MET A 140 -14.75 -6.00 24.24
C MET A 140 -16.26 -6.02 24.02
N LYS A 141 -16.70 -5.60 22.84
CA LYS A 141 -18.09 -5.71 22.41
C LYS A 141 -18.26 -6.91 21.46
N ARG A 142 -19.50 -7.36 21.29
CA ARG A 142 -19.84 -8.34 20.25
C ARG A 142 -19.63 -7.68 18.89
N LEU A 143 -18.98 -8.39 17.96
CA LEU A 143 -18.65 -7.84 16.62
C LEU A 143 -19.91 -7.63 15.77
N SER A 144 -20.85 -8.59 15.79
CA SER A 144 -22.11 -8.52 15.05
C SER A 144 -22.92 -7.27 15.46
N GLY A 145 -23.34 -6.50 14.47
CA GLY A 145 -24.08 -5.26 14.62
C GLY A 145 -23.20 -4.01 14.85
N GLN A 146 -21.87 -4.17 14.93
CA GLN A 146 -20.95 -3.01 14.87
C GLN A 146 -20.74 -2.54 13.43
N ILE A 147 -20.41 -1.27 13.25
CA ILE A 147 -20.25 -0.62 11.96
C ILE A 147 -18.78 -0.57 11.57
N LEU A 148 -18.46 -1.10 10.38
CA LEU A 148 -17.18 -0.90 9.69
C LEU A 148 -17.33 0.20 8.64
N GLY A 149 -16.62 1.31 8.81
CA GLY A 149 -16.49 2.39 7.83
C GLY A 149 -15.27 2.16 6.93
N LEU A 150 -15.48 2.13 5.62
CA LEU A 150 -14.41 2.00 4.62
C LEU A 150 -14.14 3.36 3.97
N VAL A 151 -12.96 3.90 4.18
CA VAL A 151 -12.51 5.11 3.50
C VAL A 151 -11.82 4.70 2.20
N GLY A 152 -12.52 4.88 1.09
CA GLY A 152 -12.22 4.28 -0.20
C GLY A 152 -13.10 3.05 -0.48
N MET A 153 -13.43 2.84 -1.78
CA MET A 153 -14.24 1.70 -2.22
C MET A 153 -13.61 0.98 -3.42
N GLY A 154 -12.26 0.89 -3.42
CA GLY A 154 -11.49 0.13 -4.41
C GLY A 154 -11.59 -1.39 -4.21
N ARG A 155 -10.85 -2.17 -5.03
CA ARG A 155 -10.88 -3.65 -5.01
C ARG A 155 -10.68 -4.25 -3.62
N ILE A 156 -9.69 -3.75 -2.86
CA ILE A 156 -9.38 -4.23 -1.50
C ILE A 156 -10.54 -3.95 -0.54
N ALA A 157 -11.09 -2.73 -0.57
CA ALA A 157 -12.23 -2.36 0.27
C ALA A 157 -13.47 -3.21 -0.04
N GLN A 158 -13.74 -3.49 -1.30
CA GLN A 158 -14.85 -4.38 -1.72
C GLN A 158 -14.65 -5.80 -1.17
N ALA A 159 -13.44 -6.36 -1.29
CA ALA A 159 -13.12 -7.67 -0.74
C ALA A 159 -13.26 -7.71 0.79
N LEU A 160 -12.77 -6.69 1.49
CA LEU A 160 -12.93 -6.56 2.94
C LEU A 160 -14.41 -6.43 3.34
N ALA A 161 -15.20 -5.65 2.58
CA ALA A 161 -16.63 -5.50 2.85
C ALA A 161 -17.38 -6.84 2.81
N ILE A 162 -17.08 -7.68 1.82
CA ILE A 162 -17.66 -9.03 1.72
C ILE A 162 -17.29 -9.86 2.96
N LYS A 163 -16.01 -9.93 3.31
CA LYS A 163 -15.49 -10.69 4.45
C LYS A 163 -16.09 -10.21 5.78
N ALA A 164 -16.11 -8.89 6.01
CA ALA A 164 -16.62 -8.28 7.24
C ALA A 164 -18.12 -8.54 7.45
N ARG A 165 -18.92 -8.49 6.39
CA ARG A 165 -20.37 -8.78 6.45
C ARG A 165 -20.66 -10.22 6.86
N THR A 166 -19.82 -11.19 6.47
CA THR A 166 -19.99 -12.59 6.92
C THR A 166 -19.79 -12.77 8.43
N LEU A 167 -19.06 -11.84 9.07
CA LEU A 167 -18.89 -11.78 10.52
C LEU A 167 -20.00 -11.00 11.24
N GLY A 168 -21.00 -10.50 10.49
CA GLY A 168 -22.14 -9.77 11.03
C GLY A 168 -21.88 -8.27 11.25
N LEU A 169 -20.81 -7.70 10.68
CA LEU A 169 -20.60 -6.26 10.67
C LEU A 169 -21.54 -5.58 9.67
N GLU A 170 -22.05 -4.42 10.03
CA GLU A 170 -22.66 -3.48 9.09
C GLU A 170 -21.52 -2.70 8.41
N VAL A 171 -21.59 -2.56 7.07
CA VAL A 171 -20.51 -1.91 6.32
C VAL A 171 -21.05 -0.67 5.62
N VAL A 172 -20.41 0.46 5.87
CA VAL A 172 -20.60 1.72 5.16
C VAL A 172 -19.32 2.16 4.50
N ALA A 173 -19.37 2.96 3.44
CA ALA A 173 -18.17 3.44 2.78
C ALA A 173 -18.29 4.89 2.32
N THR A 174 -17.15 5.52 2.10
CA THR A 174 -17.04 6.82 1.43
C THR A 174 -16.03 6.75 0.30
N SER A 175 -16.31 7.44 -0.80
CA SER A 175 -15.37 7.65 -1.89
C SER A 175 -15.73 8.93 -2.65
N PRO A 176 -14.78 9.58 -3.36
CA PRO A 176 -15.07 10.79 -4.13
C PRO A 176 -16.16 10.61 -5.18
N THR A 177 -16.29 9.41 -5.75
CA THR A 177 -17.30 9.11 -6.80
C THR A 177 -18.65 8.72 -6.24
N GLY A 178 -18.74 8.36 -4.95
CA GLY A 178 -19.98 7.80 -4.36
C GLY A 178 -20.41 6.44 -4.96
N ASN A 179 -19.53 5.81 -5.77
CA ASN A 179 -19.85 4.54 -6.41
C ASN A 179 -19.60 3.37 -5.46
N ASN A 180 -20.61 2.51 -5.28
CA ASN A 180 -20.51 1.28 -4.49
C ASN A 180 -20.14 0.05 -5.33
N TYR A 181 -19.92 0.22 -6.64
CA TYR A 181 -19.55 -0.85 -7.59
C TYR A 181 -20.48 -2.07 -7.56
N GLY A 182 -21.78 -1.84 -7.34
CA GLY A 182 -22.79 -2.90 -7.28
C GLY A 182 -22.77 -3.75 -5.99
N THR A 183 -21.96 -3.38 -5.01
CA THR A 183 -21.96 -4.03 -3.69
C THR A 183 -23.12 -3.52 -2.84
N PRO A 184 -23.62 -4.30 -1.86
CA PRO A 184 -24.67 -3.84 -0.95
C PRO A 184 -24.12 -2.96 0.19
N VAL A 185 -23.13 -2.12 -0.10
CA VAL A 185 -22.52 -1.18 0.84
C VAL A 185 -23.19 0.18 0.67
N GLN A 186 -23.63 0.76 1.77
CA GLN A 186 -24.19 2.11 1.78
C GLN A 186 -23.07 3.14 1.70
N MET A 187 -23.16 4.04 0.72
CA MET A 187 -22.25 5.17 0.61
C MET A 187 -22.74 6.33 1.49
N VAL A 188 -21.81 6.89 2.28
CA VAL A 188 -22.08 7.99 3.21
C VAL A 188 -20.98 9.06 3.10
N SER A 189 -21.21 10.25 3.69
CA SER A 189 -20.13 11.25 3.79
C SER A 189 -19.02 10.80 4.74
N LEU A 190 -17.81 11.34 4.57
CA LEU A 190 -16.69 11.05 5.48
C LEU A 190 -17.05 11.39 6.93
N ASP A 191 -17.68 12.54 7.18
CA ASP A 191 -18.09 12.96 8.53
C ASP A 191 -19.07 11.95 9.17
N THR A 192 -20.04 11.45 8.41
CA THR A 192 -20.97 10.43 8.88
C THR A 192 -20.25 9.11 9.18
N LEU A 193 -19.33 8.71 8.30
CA LEU A 193 -18.55 7.50 8.48
C LEU A 193 -17.70 7.59 9.76
N LEU A 194 -16.97 8.69 9.96
CA LEU A 194 -16.12 8.89 11.14
C LEU A 194 -16.93 8.87 12.45
N ARG A 195 -18.09 9.55 12.45
CA ARG A 195 -18.95 9.65 13.62
C ARG A 195 -19.61 8.33 14.01
N ASP A 196 -20.06 7.55 13.02
CA ASP A 196 -20.97 6.43 13.26
C ASP A 196 -20.25 5.06 13.25
N SER A 197 -18.98 4.97 12.81
CA SER A 197 -18.24 3.71 12.74
C SER A 197 -17.63 3.28 14.08
N ASP A 198 -17.59 1.98 14.30
CA ASP A 198 -16.87 1.34 15.41
C ASP A 198 -15.46 0.90 14.97
N PHE A 199 -15.29 0.59 13.68
CA PHE A 199 -14.03 0.35 13.02
C PHE A 199 -13.96 1.21 11.77
N ILE A 200 -12.80 1.81 11.51
CA ILE A 200 -12.55 2.63 10.32
C ILE A 200 -11.33 2.05 9.62
N SER A 201 -11.48 1.65 8.35
CA SER A 201 -10.37 1.08 7.58
C SER A 201 -10.08 1.92 6.33
N LEU A 202 -8.79 2.28 6.15
CA LEU A 202 -8.35 3.17 5.10
C LEU A 202 -7.91 2.38 3.87
N HIS A 203 -8.47 2.71 2.71
CA HIS A 203 -8.22 2.06 1.42
C HIS A 203 -8.15 3.08 0.28
N VAL A 204 -7.50 4.20 0.53
CA VAL A 204 -7.28 5.28 -0.44
C VAL A 204 -5.81 5.34 -0.88
N PRO A 205 -5.50 5.77 -2.11
CA PRO A 205 -4.14 6.07 -2.51
C PRO A 205 -3.64 7.33 -1.78
N LEU A 206 -2.33 7.49 -1.67
CA LEU A 206 -1.71 8.74 -1.21
C LEU A 206 -1.64 9.74 -2.37
N ASN A 207 -2.23 10.90 -2.17
CA ASN A 207 -2.16 12.07 -3.05
C ASN A 207 -2.44 13.35 -2.25
N GLU A 208 -2.42 14.52 -2.89
CA GLU A 208 -2.67 15.80 -2.23
C GLU A 208 -4.01 15.87 -1.48
N GLN A 209 -5.05 15.17 -1.96
CA GLN A 209 -6.39 15.18 -1.35
C GLN A 209 -6.50 14.20 -0.16
N THR A 210 -5.63 13.20 -0.10
CA THR A 210 -5.67 12.15 0.93
C THR A 210 -4.52 12.26 1.93
N HIS A 211 -3.54 13.13 1.68
CA HIS A 211 -2.49 13.45 2.64
C HIS A 211 -3.11 14.05 3.90
N HIS A 212 -2.85 13.43 5.05
CA HIS A 212 -3.43 13.78 6.35
C HIS A 212 -4.97 13.88 6.34
N LEU A 213 -5.62 13.02 5.52
CA LEU A 213 -7.09 12.93 5.49
C LEU A 213 -7.67 12.62 6.88
N ILE A 214 -6.93 11.83 7.67
CA ILE A 214 -7.24 11.56 9.06
C ILE A 214 -6.34 12.43 9.95
N ASP A 215 -6.79 13.63 10.16
CA ASP A 215 -6.15 14.66 10.96
C ASP A 215 -6.73 14.73 12.39
N LYS A 216 -6.29 15.69 13.16
CA LYS A 216 -6.80 15.95 14.53
C LYS A 216 -8.32 16.14 14.58
N GLN A 217 -8.92 16.80 13.58
CA GLN A 217 -10.37 17.00 13.53
C GLN A 217 -11.13 15.72 13.24
N ALA A 218 -10.58 14.88 12.34
CA ALA A 218 -11.12 13.55 12.06
C ALA A 218 -11.15 12.70 13.35
N PHE A 219 -10.07 12.68 14.14
CA PHE A 219 -10.05 11.98 15.44
C PHE A 219 -11.09 12.52 16.42
N HIS A 220 -11.34 13.83 16.45
CA HIS A 220 -12.40 14.41 17.29
C HIS A 220 -13.81 13.97 16.90
N SER A 221 -14.01 13.65 15.64
CA SER A 221 -15.30 13.20 15.11
C SER A 221 -15.57 11.71 15.37
N MET A 222 -14.54 10.92 15.66
CA MET A 222 -14.65 9.48 15.89
C MET A 222 -15.26 9.15 17.26
N LYS A 223 -15.89 7.95 17.36
CA LYS A 223 -16.29 7.40 18.66
C LYS A 223 -15.06 7.14 19.53
N ARG A 224 -15.16 7.40 20.83
CA ARG A 224 -14.10 7.02 21.78
C ARG A 224 -13.82 5.50 21.81
N SER A 225 -14.78 4.70 21.38
CA SER A 225 -14.65 3.25 21.26
C SER A 225 -14.17 2.81 19.87
N ALA A 226 -13.91 3.72 18.94
CA ALA A 226 -13.52 3.37 17.57
C ALA A 226 -12.07 2.88 17.49
N TYR A 227 -11.83 2.01 16.53
CA TYR A 227 -10.49 1.57 16.10
C TYR A 227 -10.22 2.01 14.67
N LEU A 228 -9.02 2.54 14.44
CA LEU A 228 -8.55 2.93 13.09
C LEU A 228 -7.61 1.85 12.55
N ILE A 229 -7.84 1.41 11.32
CA ILE A 229 -7.01 0.42 10.61
C ILE A 229 -6.43 1.07 9.36
N ASN A 230 -5.11 0.98 9.17
CA ASN A 230 -4.46 1.49 7.97
C ASN A 230 -3.52 0.44 7.34
N THR A 231 -3.92 -0.04 6.17
CA THR A 231 -3.13 -0.92 5.28
C THR A 231 -2.93 -0.25 3.91
N SER A 232 -3.07 1.08 3.83
CA SER A 232 -2.95 1.85 2.58
C SER A 232 -1.59 2.57 2.48
N ARG A 233 -1.47 3.77 3.08
CA ARG A 233 -0.23 4.55 3.18
C ARG A 233 -0.20 5.29 4.52
N GLY A 234 0.98 5.38 5.14
CA GLY A 234 1.18 6.10 6.42
C GLY A 234 0.68 7.54 6.38
N PRO A 235 1.15 8.38 5.43
CA PRO A 235 0.80 9.80 5.38
C PRO A 235 -0.68 10.12 5.06
N VAL A 236 -1.55 9.12 4.92
CA VAL A 236 -3.02 9.32 4.92
C VAL A 236 -3.51 9.75 6.31
N ILE A 237 -2.74 9.40 7.35
CA ILE A 237 -2.97 9.80 8.73
C ILE A 237 -1.93 10.86 9.11
N ASP A 238 -2.32 11.91 9.81
CA ASP A 238 -1.38 12.72 10.59
C ASP A 238 -0.90 11.87 11.78
N GLN A 239 0.31 11.31 11.67
CA GLN A 239 0.87 10.39 12.68
C GLN A 239 1.02 11.06 14.05
N SER A 240 1.32 12.36 14.09
CA SER A 240 1.40 13.12 15.36
C SER A 240 0.02 13.27 16.01
N ALA A 241 -1.01 13.55 15.20
CA ALA A 241 -2.38 13.60 15.70
C ALA A 241 -2.88 12.23 16.17
N LEU A 242 -2.50 11.14 15.49
CA LEU A 242 -2.81 9.78 15.92
C LEU A 242 -2.17 9.46 17.27
N GLU A 243 -0.87 9.75 17.45
CA GLU A 243 -0.16 9.52 18.73
C GLU A 243 -0.90 10.21 19.89
N GLN A 244 -1.24 11.49 19.72
CA GLN A 244 -2.01 12.25 20.71
C GLN A 244 -3.41 11.65 20.96
N ALA A 245 -4.10 11.19 19.91
CA ALA A 245 -5.42 10.59 20.04
C ALA A 245 -5.39 9.27 20.82
N LEU A 246 -4.35 8.46 20.62
CA LEU A 246 -4.14 7.19 21.33
C LEU A 246 -3.74 7.42 22.80
N GLU A 247 -2.82 8.35 23.08
CA GLU A 247 -2.38 8.72 24.43
C GLU A 247 -3.54 9.24 25.28
N ASN A 248 -4.34 10.14 24.69
CA ASN A 248 -5.49 10.76 25.37
C ASN A 248 -6.75 9.88 25.36
N LYS A 249 -6.67 8.65 24.81
CA LYS A 249 -7.80 7.73 24.67
C LYS A 249 -9.01 8.39 23.99
N GLN A 250 -8.73 9.20 23.00
CA GLN A 250 -9.72 9.85 22.15
C GLN A 250 -10.39 8.83 21.22
N ILE A 251 -9.63 7.82 20.79
CA ILE A 251 -10.10 6.58 20.18
C ILE A 251 -9.62 5.38 21.01
N ALA A 252 -10.21 4.22 20.84
CA ALA A 252 -9.86 3.02 21.60
C ALA A 252 -8.48 2.48 21.22
N GLY A 253 -8.12 2.53 19.95
CA GLY A 253 -6.83 2.06 19.45
C GLY A 253 -6.67 2.22 17.95
N ALA A 254 -5.51 1.81 17.44
CA ALA A 254 -5.22 1.74 16.02
C ALA A 254 -4.47 0.46 15.66
N ALA A 255 -4.58 0.07 14.38
CA ALA A 255 -3.80 -1.00 13.80
C ALA A 255 -3.19 -0.53 12.47
N LEU A 256 -1.88 -0.50 12.40
CA LEU A 256 -1.13 0.08 11.29
C LEU A 256 -0.22 -0.98 10.66
N ASP A 257 -0.28 -1.10 9.36
CA ASP A 257 0.70 -1.85 8.56
C ASP A 257 1.69 -0.92 7.85
N VAL A 258 1.39 0.39 7.82
CA VAL A 258 2.15 1.41 7.09
C VAL A 258 2.37 2.65 7.95
N PHE A 259 3.48 3.37 7.72
CA PHE A 259 3.95 4.50 8.53
C PHE A 259 4.38 5.68 7.65
N ASP A 260 4.50 6.88 8.25
CA ASP A 260 4.92 8.09 7.51
C ASP A 260 6.29 7.95 6.88
N VAL A 261 7.21 7.33 7.62
CA VAL A 261 8.54 6.97 7.14
C VAL A 261 8.73 5.47 7.32
N GLU A 262 9.16 4.78 6.30
CA GLU A 262 9.43 3.35 6.32
C GLU A 262 10.89 3.06 5.91
N PRO A 263 11.67 2.33 6.75
CA PRO A 263 11.30 1.80 8.08
C PRO A 263 11.14 2.90 9.14
N PRO A 264 10.14 2.75 10.06
CA PRO A 264 9.92 3.73 11.11
C PRO A 264 10.94 3.61 12.26
N ASP A 265 11.13 4.72 13.00
CA ASP A 265 11.88 4.66 14.27
C ASP A 265 11.02 4.02 15.38
N LEU A 266 11.30 2.74 15.67
CA LEU A 266 10.60 1.96 16.67
C LEU A 266 10.85 2.43 18.12
N SER A 267 11.77 3.37 18.35
CA SER A 267 12.04 3.93 19.68
C SER A 267 11.04 5.01 20.09
N THR A 268 10.25 5.53 19.18
CA THR A 268 9.27 6.62 19.41
C THR A 268 8.16 6.20 20.37
N ALA A 269 7.44 7.19 20.92
CA ALA A 269 6.35 6.97 21.85
C ALA A 269 5.20 6.17 21.25
N LEU A 270 4.89 6.39 19.98
CA LEU A 270 3.84 5.70 19.24
C LEU A 270 3.93 4.17 19.41
N PHE A 271 5.13 3.58 19.21
CA PHE A 271 5.31 2.11 19.29
C PHE A 271 5.30 1.55 20.72
N LYS A 272 5.28 2.42 21.74
CA LYS A 272 5.15 2.03 23.17
C LYS A 272 3.71 2.04 23.65
N LEU A 273 2.78 2.57 22.84
CA LEU A 273 1.38 2.67 23.22
C LEU A 273 0.72 1.28 23.24
N PRO A 274 0.05 0.89 24.33
CA PRO A 274 -0.53 -0.46 24.49
C PRO A 274 -1.78 -0.67 23.60
N ASN A 275 -2.33 0.39 23.03
CA ASN A 275 -3.49 0.39 22.14
C ASN A 275 -3.13 0.56 20.66
N LEU A 276 -1.87 0.34 20.30
CA LEU A 276 -1.39 0.21 18.92
C LEU A 276 -1.06 -1.25 18.60
N VAL A 277 -1.55 -1.73 17.47
CA VAL A 277 -1.09 -2.96 16.80
C VAL A 277 -0.33 -2.54 15.55
N ALA A 278 0.87 -3.06 15.34
CA ALA A 278 1.71 -2.66 14.21
C ALA A 278 2.27 -3.89 13.48
N THR A 279 2.34 -3.80 12.14
CA THR A 279 2.96 -4.79 11.26
C THR A 279 3.86 -4.08 10.23
N PRO A 280 4.93 -4.72 9.70
CA PRO A 280 5.98 -4.03 8.95
C PRO A 280 5.70 -3.99 7.44
N HIS A 281 4.62 -3.35 7.01
CA HIS A 281 4.16 -3.28 5.61
C HIS A 281 4.07 -4.67 4.97
N ALA A 282 3.46 -5.61 5.70
CA ALA A 282 3.39 -7.02 5.34
C ALA A 282 2.02 -7.44 4.79
N ALA A 283 1.06 -6.51 4.68
CA ALA A 283 -0.31 -6.84 4.28
C ALA A 283 -0.42 -7.49 2.90
N PHE A 284 0.52 -7.22 1.99
CA PHE A 284 0.54 -7.79 0.64
C PHE A 284 1.16 -9.21 0.56
N TRP A 285 1.81 -9.68 1.64
CA TRP A 285 2.74 -10.79 1.59
C TRP A 285 2.04 -12.15 1.65
N SER A 286 2.14 -12.92 0.57
CA SER A 286 2.02 -14.38 0.51
C SER A 286 3.05 -14.89 -0.51
N GLU A 287 3.35 -16.17 -0.52
CA GLU A 287 4.23 -16.78 -1.54
C GLU A 287 3.66 -16.56 -2.93
N GLU A 288 2.35 -16.75 -3.08
CA GLU A 288 1.62 -16.61 -4.33
C GLU A 288 1.59 -15.15 -4.81
N ALA A 289 1.21 -14.21 -3.94
CA ALA A 289 1.17 -12.79 -4.28
C ALA A 289 2.56 -12.27 -4.67
N LEU A 290 3.60 -12.71 -3.94
CA LEU A 290 4.97 -12.31 -4.23
C LEU A 290 5.45 -12.85 -5.58
N HIS A 291 5.18 -14.12 -5.88
CA HIS A 291 5.51 -14.71 -7.18
C HIS A 291 4.76 -14.01 -8.32
N GLU A 292 3.46 -13.78 -8.17
CA GLU A 292 2.64 -13.08 -9.16
C GLU A 292 3.14 -11.66 -9.41
N LEU A 293 3.47 -10.92 -8.35
CA LEU A 293 4.02 -9.58 -8.44
C LEU A 293 5.31 -9.55 -9.26
N ARG A 294 6.27 -10.40 -8.92
CA ARG A 294 7.56 -10.52 -9.60
C ARG A 294 7.39 -10.87 -11.07
N PHE A 295 6.60 -11.92 -11.32
CA PHE A 295 6.35 -12.40 -12.68
C PHE A 295 5.68 -11.33 -13.54
N ARG A 296 4.56 -10.75 -13.11
CA ARG A 296 3.80 -9.78 -13.92
C ARG A 296 4.54 -8.48 -14.12
N THR A 297 5.27 -7.99 -13.11
CA THR A 297 6.09 -6.78 -13.27
C THR A 297 7.19 -7.00 -14.30
N THR A 298 7.90 -8.12 -14.24
CA THR A 298 8.96 -8.45 -15.19
C THR A 298 8.40 -8.72 -16.57
N GLN A 299 7.28 -9.43 -16.67
CA GLN A 299 6.62 -9.71 -17.95
C GLN A 299 6.25 -8.41 -18.70
N GLN A 300 5.76 -7.39 -18.00
CA GLN A 300 5.46 -6.08 -18.60
C GLN A 300 6.71 -5.38 -19.15
N VAL A 301 7.87 -5.57 -18.52
CA VAL A 301 9.16 -5.07 -19.05
C VAL A 301 9.54 -5.85 -20.30
N VAL A 302 9.46 -7.19 -20.27
CA VAL A 302 9.74 -8.07 -21.42
C VAL A 302 8.83 -7.72 -22.59
N ASP A 303 7.53 -7.58 -22.35
CA ASP A 303 6.54 -7.22 -23.37
C ASP A 303 6.93 -5.93 -24.09
N LEU A 304 7.21 -4.85 -23.33
CA LEU A 304 7.55 -3.57 -23.95
C LEU A 304 8.87 -3.61 -24.71
N LEU A 305 9.92 -4.22 -24.14
CA LEU A 305 11.23 -4.31 -24.80
C LEU A 305 11.20 -5.19 -26.03
N SER A 306 10.23 -6.13 -26.12
CA SER A 306 9.96 -6.97 -27.29
C SER A 306 8.98 -6.35 -28.29
N GLY A 307 8.50 -5.11 -28.04
CA GLY A 307 7.58 -4.41 -28.94
C GLY A 307 6.10 -4.74 -28.71
N CYS A 308 5.75 -5.41 -27.63
CA CYS A 308 4.38 -5.69 -27.23
C CYS A 308 3.85 -4.63 -26.25
N THR A 309 2.53 -4.52 -26.14
CA THR A 309 1.88 -3.62 -25.17
C THR A 309 1.82 -4.27 -23.80
N PRO A 310 2.33 -3.65 -22.72
CA PRO A 310 2.19 -4.16 -21.37
C PRO A 310 0.74 -4.21 -20.88
N GLU A 311 0.45 -5.12 -19.95
CA GLU A 311 -0.91 -5.37 -19.45
C GLU A 311 -1.53 -4.16 -18.74
N HIS A 312 -0.76 -3.48 -17.88
CA HIS A 312 -1.26 -2.40 -17.03
C HIS A 312 -0.40 -1.15 -17.10
N VAL A 313 -0.74 -0.24 -18.00
CA VAL A 313 -0.04 1.03 -18.20
C VAL A 313 -0.82 2.18 -17.55
N VAL A 314 -0.15 2.93 -16.67
CA VAL A 314 -0.72 4.07 -15.94
C VAL A 314 -1.00 5.26 -16.87
N ASN A 315 -0.10 5.50 -17.82
CA ASN A 315 -0.11 6.61 -18.77
C ASN A 315 -0.20 6.12 -20.24
N PRO A 316 -1.27 5.41 -20.62
CA PRO A 316 -1.34 4.65 -21.90
C PRO A 316 -1.24 5.51 -23.16
N HIS A 317 -1.51 6.81 -23.06
CA HIS A 317 -1.41 7.72 -24.19
C HIS A 317 0.03 7.91 -24.73
N VAL A 318 1.07 7.56 -23.91
CA VAL A 318 2.47 7.61 -24.38
C VAL A 318 2.79 6.50 -25.36
N LEU A 319 2.07 5.37 -25.35
CA LEU A 319 2.27 4.25 -26.25
C LEU A 319 1.96 4.60 -27.71
N ASN A 320 1.06 5.57 -27.93
CA ASN A 320 0.67 6.01 -29.27
C ASN A 320 1.72 6.92 -29.93
N ARG A 321 2.66 7.48 -29.15
CA ARG A 321 3.71 8.38 -29.67
C ARG A 321 4.91 7.63 -30.26
N THR A 322 5.08 6.35 -29.93
CA THR A 322 6.19 5.52 -30.43
C THR A 322 6.00 5.02 -31.85
N ASN A 323 4.79 5.11 -32.44
CA ASN A 323 4.49 4.67 -33.79
C ASN A 323 4.75 5.75 -34.85
N ASP A 324 5.06 7.00 -34.49
CA ASP A 324 5.26 8.11 -35.46
C ASP A 324 6.74 8.30 -35.84
N HIS A 325 7.66 7.43 -35.42
CA HIS A 325 9.10 7.51 -35.66
C HIS A 325 9.71 6.21 -36.21
N VAL A 326 8.95 5.45 -37.02
CA VAL A 326 9.49 4.31 -37.80
C VAL A 326 9.40 4.62 -39.29
#